data_61a5ac232cb8e0aa34a1f45fb21ab901
#
_entry.id   61a5ac232cb8e0aa34a1f45fb21ab901
#
_cell.length_a   1.000
_cell.length_b   1.000
_cell.length_c   1.000
_cell.angle_alpha   90.00
_cell.angle_beta   90.00
_cell.angle_gamma   90.00
#
_symmetry.space_group_name_H-M   'P 1'
#
loop_
_entity.id
_entity.type
_entity.pdbx_description
1 polymer ?
#
loop_
_entity_poly.entity_id
_entity_poly.type
_entity_poly.pdbx_seq_one_letter_code
_entity_poly.pdbx_strand_id
1 'polypeptide(L)'
;MTGPSPRLLWGLTAGGCAIAVASSFVMTDWLALDPCHLCIFQRLLFMVLAVLALGASLGTGRTGAGVLGRLLGALTLPIAATGIGVATYQSWLQMQPPGSVSCVAGAPGLIEQWVEWLGEQAPALFMATGFCENEGALILGLSLANWALLGFALCLGAGVLALLRSRPGTGAR
;
A
#
# COMPACT_ATOMS: atom_id res chain seq x y z
N MET A 1 -2.44 -31.22 2.77
CA MET A 1 -1.48 -30.09 2.76
C MET A 1 -2.13 -28.93 3.50
N THR A 2 -1.74 -28.70 4.74
CA THR A 2 -2.25 -27.61 5.61
C THR A 2 -1.62 -26.29 5.17
N GLY A 3 -2.31 -25.54 4.37
CA GLY A 3 -1.86 -24.19 3.97
C GLY A 3 -1.87 -23.19 5.16
N PRO A 4 -1.22 -22.03 5.01
CA PRO A 4 -1.15 -21.01 6.08
C PRO A 4 -2.54 -20.62 6.56
N SER A 5 -2.67 -20.43 7.89
CA SER A 5 -3.93 -20.03 8.49
C SER A 5 -4.30 -18.58 8.05
N PRO A 6 -5.61 -18.23 7.99
CA PRO A 6 -6.03 -16.87 7.66
C PRO A 6 -5.40 -15.80 8.57
N ARG A 7 -5.27 -16.13 9.86
CA ARG A 7 -4.62 -15.24 10.83
C ARG A 7 -3.16 -14.96 10.48
N LEU A 8 -2.42 -16.00 10.08
CA LEU A 8 -1.03 -15.84 9.67
C LEU A 8 -0.91 -15.01 8.40
N LEU A 9 -1.79 -15.22 7.41
CA LEU A 9 -1.81 -14.41 6.18
C LEU A 9 -2.03 -12.94 6.49
N TRP A 10 -3.01 -12.60 7.32
CA TRP A 10 -3.26 -11.22 7.74
C TRP A 10 -2.08 -10.64 8.55
N GLY A 11 -1.47 -11.43 9.43
CA GLY A 11 -0.28 -11.02 10.19
C GLY A 11 0.91 -10.71 9.28
N LEU A 12 1.16 -11.57 8.28
CA LEU A 12 2.22 -11.36 7.28
C LEU A 12 1.95 -10.13 6.41
N THR A 13 0.70 -9.92 6.01
CA THR A 13 0.30 -8.71 5.26
C THR A 13 0.54 -7.45 6.09
N ALA A 14 0.10 -7.44 7.36
CA ALA A 14 0.31 -6.30 8.25
C ALA A 14 1.80 -6.01 8.46
N GLY A 15 2.61 -7.04 8.74
CA GLY A 15 4.06 -6.93 8.90
C GLY A 15 4.76 -6.44 7.63
N GLY A 16 4.41 -6.99 6.47
CA GLY A 16 4.96 -6.56 5.17
C GLY A 16 4.66 -5.10 4.86
N CYS A 17 3.41 -4.66 5.09
CA CYS A 17 3.03 -3.25 4.93
C CYS A 17 3.79 -2.33 5.90
N ALA A 18 3.94 -2.73 7.17
CA ALA A 18 4.70 -1.96 8.14
C ALA A 18 6.18 -1.84 7.76
N ILE A 19 6.79 -2.91 7.24
CA ILE A 19 8.17 -2.89 6.72
C ILE A 19 8.27 -1.95 5.51
N ALA A 20 7.32 -1.99 4.57
CA ALA A 20 7.30 -1.09 3.42
C ALA A 20 7.25 0.38 3.84
N VAL A 21 6.40 0.71 4.83
CA VAL A 21 6.32 2.07 5.40
C VAL A 21 7.63 2.46 6.07
N ALA A 22 8.20 1.61 6.93
CA ALA A 22 9.47 1.87 7.60
C ALA A 22 10.62 2.08 6.60
N SER A 23 10.72 1.22 5.57
CA SER A 23 11.71 1.35 4.50
C SER A 23 11.59 2.69 3.76
N SER A 24 10.34 3.12 3.50
CA SER A 24 10.07 4.41 2.85
C SER A 24 10.58 5.60 3.67
N PHE A 25 10.44 5.59 5.01
CA PHE A 25 11.00 6.63 5.88
C PHE A 25 12.52 6.59 5.88
N VAL A 26 13.12 5.40 6.03
CA VAL A 26 14.58 5.24 5.98
C VAL A 26 15.14 5.81 4.67
N MET A 27 14.49 5.55 3.54
CA MET A 27 14.94 6.09 2.25
C MET A 27 14.80 7.62 2.18
N THR A 28 13.73 8.19 2.72
CA THR A 28 13.57 9.64 2.77
C THR A 28 14.63 10.29 3.65
N ASP A 29 14.84 9.77 4.88
CA ASP A 29 15.69 10.43 5.87
C ASP A 29 17.19 10.15 5.66
N TRP A 30 17.56 8.91 5.28
CA TRP A 30 18.97 8.49 5.20
C TRP A 30 19.55 8.62 3.80
N LEU A 31 18.74 8.40 2.76
CA LEU A 31 19.18 8.52 1.37
C LEU A 31 18.81 9.86 0.75
N ALA A 32 18.21 10.77 1.55
CA ALA A 32 17.77 12.10 1.12
C ALA A 32 16.98 12.05 -0.20
N LEU A 33 16.13 11.02 -0.36
CA LEU A 33 15.25 10.90 -1.52
C LEU A 33 14.01 11.77 -1.32
N ASP A 34 13.76 12.65 -2.28
CA ASP A 34 12.59 13.54 -2.27
C ASP A 34 11.33 12.77 -2.67
N PRO A 35 10.39 12.49 -1.74
CA PRO A 35 9.17 11.77 -2.06
C PRO A 35 8.20 12.65 -2.83
N CYS A 36 7.63 12.13 -3.91
CA CYS A 36 6.58 12.78 -4.67
C CYS A 36 5.19 12.57 -4.05
N HIS A 37 4.17 13.31 -4.51
CA HIS A 37 2.79 13.19 -4.03
C HIS A 37 2.24 11.75 -4.14
N LEU A 38 2.49 11.05 -5.26
CA LEU A 38 2.07 9.67 -5.43
C LEU A 38 2.79 8.71 -4.48
N CYS A 39 4.08 8.95 -4.18
CA CYS A 39 4.86 8.17 -3.23
C CYS A 39 4.29 8.30 -1.80
N ILE A 40 3.95 9.53 -1.40
CA ILE A 40 3.32 9.81 -0.11
C ILE A 40 1.94 9.14 -0.03
N PHE A 41 1.15 9.24 -1.09
CA PHE A 41 -0.17 8.58 -1.13
C PHE A 41 -0.06 7.06 -1.02
N GLN A 42 0.90 6.43 -1.70
CA GLN A 42 1.16 4.99 -1.57
C GLN A 42 1.61 4.62 -0.15
N ARG A 43 2.46 5.45 0.50
CA ARG A 43 2.84 5.28 1.90
C ARG A 43 1.60 5.27 2.81
N LEU A 44 0.67 6.21 2.61
CA LEU A 44 -0.60 6.27 3.34
C LEU A 44 -1.42 4.99 3.13
N LEU A 45 -1.54 4.51 1.88
CA LEU A 45 -2.27 3.27 1.60
C LEU A 45 -1.64 2.05 2.30
N PHE A 46 -0.30 1.94 2.35
CA PHE A 46 0.37 0.88 3.11
C PHE A 46 0.13 1.00 4.62
N MET A 47 0.09 2.22 5.19
CA MET A 47 -0.26 2.43 6.60
C MET A 47 -1.68 1.94 6.89
N VAL A 48 -2.65 2.30 6.06
CA VAL A 48 -4.05 1.87 6.21
C VAL A 48 -4.16 0.35 6.07
N LEU A 49 -3.48 -0.25 5.06
CA LEU A 49 -3.44 -1.70 4.89
C LEU A 49 -2.84 -2.41 6.11
N ALA A 50 -1.76 -1.88 6.69
CA ALA A 50 -1.15 -2.45 7.89
C ALA A 50 -2.14 -2.50 9.06
N VAL A 51 -2.86 -1.40 9.32
CA VAL A 51 -3.84 -1.29 10.41
C VAL A 51 -5.02 -2.23 10.16
N LEU A 52 -5.59 -2.26 8.96
CA LEU A 52 -6.73 -3.11 8.62
C LEU A 52 -6.36 -4.59 8.67
N ALA A 53 -5.19 -4.96 8.11
CA ALA A 53 -4.71 -6.35 8.15
C ALA A 53 -4.39 -6.81 9.57
N LEU A 54 -3.83 -5.93 10.42
CA LEU A 54 -3.63 -6.22 11.83
C LEU A 54 -4.97 -6.44 12.55
N GLY A 55 -5.93 -5.54 12.35
CA GLY A 55 -7.29 -5.70 12.89
C GLY A 55 -7.97 -6.99 12.41
N ALA A 56 -7.82 -7.34 11.12
CA ALA A 56 -8.32 -8.59 10.58
C ALA A 56 -7.64 -9.81 11.21
N SER A 57 -6.31 -9.75 11.44
CA SER A 57 -5.56 -10.81 12.13
C SER A 57 -6.04 -11.03 13.57
N LEU A 58 -6.26 -9.94 14.31
CA LEU A 58 -6.75 -9.99 15.69
C LEU A 58 -8.21 -10.47 15.76
N GLY A 59 -9.06 -10.06 14.81
CA GLY A 59 -10.43 -10.51 14.68
C GLY A 59 -10.60 -11.94 14.16
N THR A 60 -9.52 -12.61 13.77
CA THR A 60 -9.53 -14.00 13.31
C THR A 60 -9.16 -14.92 14.47
N GLY A 61 -10.16 -15.57 15.09
CA GLY A 61 -9.98 -16.54 16.16
C GLY A 61 -9.54 -17.92 15.67
N ARG A 62 -9.35 -18.88 16.60
CA ARG A 62 -9.04 -20.29 16.28
C ARG A 62 -10.15 -20.98 15.50
N THR A 63 -11.41 -20.57 15.66
CA THR A 63 -12.61 -21.15 15.03
C THR A 63 -13.04 -20.46 13.74
N GLY A 64 -12.26 -19.49 13.24
CA GLY A 64 -12.56 -18.70 12.04
C GLY A 64 -12.54 -17.20 12.29
N ALA A 65 -12.67 -16.42 11.22
CA ALA A 65 -12.77 -14.96 11.34
C ALA A 65 -14.15 -14.57 11.82
N GLY A 66 -14.23 -13.82 12.91
CA GLY A 66 -15.44 -13.12 13.31
C GLY A 66 -15.89 -12.13 12.22
N VAL A 67 -17.13 -11.66 12.30
CA VAL A 67 -17.70 -10.71 11.32
C VAL A 67 -16.80 -9.48 11.14
N LEU A 68 -16.30 -8.92 12.24
CA LEU A 68 -15.40 -7.78 12.23
C LEU A 68 -14.09 -8.07 11.49
N GLY A 69 -13.43 -9.21 11.78
CA GLY A 69 -12.18 -9.59 11.10
C GLY A 69 -12.39 -9.77 9.58
N ARG A 70 -13.54 -10.29 9.15
CA ARG A 70 -13.88 -10.42 7.73
C ARG A 70 -14.18 -9.08 7.08
N LEU A 71 -14.88 -8.17 7.76
CA LEU A 71 -15.16 -6.83 7.25
C LEU A 71 -13.85 -6.03 7.08
N LEU A 72 -12.99 -6.01 8.11
CA LEU A 72 -11.69 -5.35 8.01
C LEU A 72 -10.83 -5.96 6.90
N GLY A 73 -10.81 -7.29 6.79
CA GLY A 73 -10.13 -7.99 5.70
C GLY A 73 -10.70 -7.65 4.32
N ALA A 74 -12.01 -7.54 4.18
CA ALA A 74 -12.64 -7.17 2.90
C ALA A 74 -12.29 -5.74 2.48
N LEU A 75 -12.15 -4.81 3.44
CA LEU A 75 -11.74 -3.42 3.17
C LEU A 75 -10.30 -3.31 2.65
N THR A 76 -9.43 -4.29 2.93
CA THR A 76 -8.06 -4.27 2.38
C THR A 76 -8.04 -4.42 0.85
N LEU A 77 -9.03 -5.10 0.26
CA LEU A 77 -9.04 -5.39 -1.17
C LEU A 77 -9.16 -4.13 -2.04
N PRO A 78 -10.16 -3.24 -1.84
CA PRO A 78 -10.27 -2.03 -2.64
C PRO A 78 -9.07 -1.09 -2.41
N ILE A 79 -8.52 -1.04 -1.20
CA ILE A 79 -7.34 -0.21 -0.90
C ILE A 79 -6.10 -0.74 -1.64
N ALA A 80 -5.86 -2.06 -1.62
CA ALA A 80 -4.76 -2.66 -2.37
C ALA A 80 -4.95 -2.48 -3.89
N ALA A 81 -6.17 -2.61 -4.40
CA ALA A 81 -6.48 -2.36 -5.81
C ALA A 81 -6.22 -0.90 -6.21
N THR A 82 -6.60 0.07 -5.37
CA THR A 82 -6.26 1.49 -5.56
C THR A 82 -4.74 1.68 -5.58
N GLY A 83 -4.01 1.05 -4.66
CA GLY A 83 -2.55 1.09 -4.63
C GLY A 83 -1.90 0.56 -5.91
N ILE A 84 -2.42 -0.55 -6.47
CA ILE A 84 -1.98 -1.07 -7.77
C ILE A 84 -2.20 -0.04 -8.87
N GLY A 85 -3.38 0.59 -8.94
CA GLY A 85 -3.69 1.62 -9.93
C GLY A 85 -2.73 2.80 -9.85
N VAL A 86 -2.51 3.33 -8.65
CA VAL A 86 -1.60 4.47 -8.41
C VAL A 86 -0.15 4.11 -8.75
N ALA A 87 0.32 2.94 -8.32
CA ALA A 87 1.69 2.49 -8.61
C ALA A 87 1.91 2.24 -10.11
N THR A 88 0.92 1.68 -10.81
CA THR A 88 0.95 1.50 -12.26
C THR A 88 1.00 2.85 -12.99
N TYR A 89 0.18 3.80 -12.57
CA TYR A 89 0.17 5.15 -13.14
C TYR A 89 1.53 5.84 -12.91
N GLN A 90 2.10 5.74 -11.72
CA GLN A 90 3.43 6.30 -11.46
C GLN A 90 4.52 5.63 -12.29
N SER A 91 4.51 4.30 -12.44
CA SER A 91 5.45 3.59 -13.30
C SER A 91 5.32 4.03 -14.76
N TRP A 92 4.10 4.30 -15.22
CA TRP A 92 3.86 4.84 -16.55
C TRP A 92 4.41 6.26 -16.70
N LEU A 93 4.22 7.15 -15.69
CA LEU A 93 4.79 8.50 -15.70
C LEU A 93 6.32 8.48 -15.82
N GLN A 94 6.98 7.55 -15.11
CA GLN A 94 8.45 7.40 -15.14
C GLN A 94 8.99 6.97 -16.52
N MET A 95 8.15 6.39 -17.36
CA MET A 95 8.53 6.02 -18.74
C MET A 95 8.36 7.18 -19.74
N GLN A 96 7.76 8.29 -19.34
CA GLN A 96 7.57 9.44 -20.23
C GLN A 96 8.84 10.29 -20.32
N PRO A 97 9.08 10.99 -21.46
CA PRO A 97 10.18 11.95 -21.54
C PRO A 97 10.05 13.03 -20.45
N PRO A 98 11.16 13.44 -19.84
CA PRO A 98 11.15 14.48 -18.80
C PRO A 98 10.46 15.77 -19.30
N GLY A 99 9.52 16.28 -18.51
CA GLY A 99 8.76 17.49 -18.82
C GLY A 99 7.61 17.34 -19.82
N SER A 100 7.38 16.13 -20.37
CA SER A 100 6.25 15.89 -21.30
C SER A 100 4.89 15.78 -20.59
N VAL A 101 4.90 15.32 -19.36
CA VAL A 101 3.73 15.17 -18.49
C VAL A 101 4.08 15.70 -17.11
N SER A 102 4.03 17.04 -16.95
CA SER A 102 4.23 17.60 -15.62
C SER A 102 2.92 17.54 -14.84
N CYS A 103 2.95 17.00 -13.63
CA CYS A 103 1.85 17.12 -12.65
C CYS A 103 1.53 18.59 -12.33
N VAL A 104 2.38 19.54 -12.75
CA VAL A 104 2.27 20.98 -12.49
C VAL A 104 1.53 21.75 -13.60
N ALA A 105 1.23 21.14 -14.76
CA ALA A 105 0.64 21.85 -15.91
C ALA A 105 -0.89 22.04 -15.84
N GLY A 106 -1.55 21.63 -14.75
CA GLY A 106 -3.01 21.78 -14.55
C GLY A 106 -3.36 22.06 -13.10
N ALA A 107 -4.65 22.23 -12.82
CA ALA A 107 -5.13 22.29 -11.44
C ALA A 107 -4.72 21.01 -10.68
N PRO A 108 -4.27 21.12 -9.41
CA PRO A 108 -3.83 19.96 -8.64
C PRO A 108 -4.93 18.90 -8.59
N GLY A 109 -4.57 17.66 -8.88
CA GLY A 109 -5.48 16.53 -8.83
C GLY A 109 -5.95 16.24 -7.40
N LEU A 110 -6.99 15.42 -7.25
CA LEU A 110 -7.52 15.09 -5.92
C LEU A 110 -6.45 14.49 -4.99
N ILE A 111 -5.56 13.64 -5.52
CA ILE A 111 -4.49 13.01 -4.72
C ILE A 111 -3.50 14.08 -4.23
N GLU A 112 -3.12 15.03 -5.09
CA GLU A 112 -2.21 16.11 -4.75
C GLU A 112 -2.79 17.00 -3.65
N GLN A 113 -4.04 17.43 -3.79
CA GLN A 113 -4.74 18.24 -2.78
C GLN A 113 -4.82 17.54 -1.42
N TRP A 114 -5.12 16.22 -1.41
CA TRP A 114 -5.15 15.43 -0.17
C TRP A 114 -3.78 15.30 0.48
N VAL A 115 -2.75 15.05 -0.32
CA VAL A 115 -1.37 14.91 0.18
C VAL A 115 -0.84 16.24 0.69
N GLU A 116 -1.10 17.35 0.00
CA GLU A 116 -0.74 18.69 0.46
C GLU A 116 -1.41 19.04 1.79
N TRP A 117 -2.72 18.81 1.90
CA TRP A 117 -3.44 19.02 3.15
C TRP A 117 -2.88 18.17 4.30
N LEU A 118 -2.54 16.89 4.06
CA LEU A 118 -1.89 16.03 5.05
C LEU A 118 -0.47 16.54 5.39
N GLY A 119 0.26 17.04 4.41
CA GLY A 119 1.58 17.63 4.58
C GLY A 119 1.57 18.86 5.47
N GLU A 120 0.52 19.69 5.39
CA GLU A 120 0.32 20.83 6.31
C GLU A 120 0.07 20.39 7.75
N GLN A 121 -0.68 19.27 7.95
CA GLN A 121 -0.98 18.75 9.29
C GLN A 121 0.20 18.00 9.92
N ALA A 122 0.93 17.25 9.14
CA ALA A 122 2.04 16.42 9.60
C ALA A 122 3.21 16.40 8.60
N PRO A 123 3.99 17.50 8.51
CA PRO A 123 5.06 17.66 7.53
C PRO A 123 6.09 16.52 7.56
N ALA A 124 6.46 16.08 8.75
CA ALA A 124 7.44 15.00 8.92
C ALA A 124 7.01 13.66 8.26
N LEU A 125 5.71 13.45 8.05
CA LEU A 125 5.16 12.20 7.51
C LEU A 125 4.74 12.32 6.05
N PHE A 126 4.22 13.49 5.65
CA PHE A 126 3.48 13.64 4.40
C PHE A 126 3.96 14.81 3.52
N MET A 127 5.09 15.46 3.84
CA MET A 127 5.65 16.50 2.97
C MET A 127 6.17 15.88 1.67
N ALA A 128 5.59 16.30 0.54
CA ALA A 128 6.04 15.92 -0.79
C ALA A 128 6.98 17.00 -1.32
N THR A 129 8.20 16.62 -1.70
CA THR A 129 9.24 17.54 -2.19
C THR A 129 9.74 17.16 -3.58
N GLY A 130 9.43 15.95 -4.04
CA GLY A 130 9.92 15.39 -5.30
C GLY A 130 8.88 15.42 -6.43
N PHE A 131 9.36 15.14 -7.64
CA PHE A 131 8.55 15.02 -8.86
C PHE A 131 8.22 13.56 -9.14
N CYS A 132 6.97 13.27 -9.56
CA CYS A 132 6.51 11.90 -9.82
C CYS A 132 7.15 11.23 -11.04
N GLU A 133 7.69 12.00 -11.97
CA GLU A 133 8.40 11.53 -13.16
C GLU A 133 9.83 11.04 -12.87
N ASN A 134 10.41 11.44 -11.73
CA ASN A 134 11.74 10.98 -11.33
C ASN A 134 11.66 9.54 -10.82
N GLU A 135 12.51 8.66 -11.39
CA GLU A 135 12.60 7.25 -10.96
C GLU A 135 13.09 7.09 -9.52
N GLY A 136 13.71 8.12 -8.97
CA GLY A 136 14.35 8.08 -7.66
C GLY A 136 15.48 7.04 -7.60
N ALA A 137 15.49 6.22 -6.55
CA ALA A 137 16.46 5.15 -6.41
C ALA A 137 15.99 3.89 -7.16
N LEU A 138 16.88 3.33 -7.99
CA LEU A 138 16.70 2.01 -8.56
C LEU A 138 17.26 0.95 -7.61
N ILE A 139 16.41 0.06 -7.12
CA ILE A 139 16.79 -1.06 -6.26
C ILE A 139 16.64 -2.34 -7.07
N LEU A 140 17.75 -3.06 -7.28
CA LEU A 140 17.79 -4.28 -8.11
C LEU A 140 17.24 -4.04 -9.54
N GLY A 141 17.43 -2.84 -10.08
CA GLY A 141 16.96 -2.47 -11.42
C GLY A 141 15.47 -2.12 -11.52
N LEU A 142 14.75 -2.07 -10.41
CA LEU A 142 13.34 -1.67 -10.33
C LEU A 142 13.21 -0.34 -9.61
N SER A 143 12.33 0.54 -10.12
CA SER A 143 11.97 1.79 -9.45
C SER A 143 11.16 1.52 -8.19
N LEU A 144 11.11 2.49 -7.27
CA LEU A 144 10.31 2.41 -6.05
C LEU A 144 8.80 2.21 -6.37
N ALA A 145 8.31 2.78 -7.47
CA ALA A 145 6.94 2.57 -7.93
C ALA A 145 6.67 1.09 -8.29
N ASN A 146 7.62 0.41 -8.94
CA ASN A 146 7.52 -1.00 -9.28
C ASN A 146 7.54 -1.89 -8.02
N TRP A 147 8.37 -1.55 -7.03
CA TRP A 147 8.37 -2.24 -5.73
C TRP A 147 7.05 -2.07 -4.99
N ALA A 148 6.48 -0.86 -5.02
CA ALA A 148 5.17 -0.61 -4.43
C ALA A 148 4.07 -1.40 -5.16
N LEU A 149 4.12 -1.47 -6.51
CA LEU A 149 3.20 -2.28 -7.31
C LEU A 149 3.22 -3.75 -6.90
N LEU A 150 4.41 -4.34 -6.77
CA LEU A 150 4.57 -5.71 -6.29
C LEU A 150 4.02 -5.88 -4.87
N GLY A 151 4.29 -4.93 -3.98
CA GLY A 151 3.79 -4.94 -2.61
C GLY A 151 2.26 -4.94 -2.55
N PHE A 152 1.59 -4.06 -3.30
CA PHE A 152 0.12 -4.02 -3.37
C PHE A 152 -0.48 -5.28 -4.01
N ALA A 153 0.16 -5.82 -5.05
CA ALA A 153 -0.29 -7.07 -5.67
C ALA A 153 -0.20 -8.25 -4.70
N LEU A 154 0.87 -8.34 -3.91
CA LEU A 154 1.01 -9.35 -2.86
C LEU A 154 -0.04 -9.17 -1.75
N CYS A 155 -0.31 -7.92 -1.32
CA CYS A 155 -1.36 -7.63 -0.34
C CYS A 155 -2.74 -8.04 -0.85
N LEU A 156 -3.05 -7.75 -2.12
CA LEU A 156 -4.33 -8.14 -2.75
C LEU A 156 -4.46 -9.67 -2.80
N GLY A 157 -3.42 -10.36 -3.30
CA GLY A 157 -3.42 -11.82 -3.38
C GLY A 157 -3.55 -12.51 -2.02
N ALA A 158 -2.78 -12.04 -1.03
CA ALA A 158 -2.84 -12.54 0.34
C ALA A 158 -4.23 -12.28 0.98
N GLY A 159 -4.80 -11.09 0.75
CA GLY A 159 -6.11 -10.72 1.24
C GLY A 159 -7.22 -11.60 0.67
N VAL A 160 -7.24 -11.80 -0.65
CA VAL A 160 -8.19 -12.71 -1.32
C VAL A 160 -8.06 -14.12 -0.75
N LEU A 161 -6.83 -14.65 -0.65
CA LEU A 161 -6.58 -15.99 -0.14
C LEU A 161 -7.03 -16.15 1.32
N ALA A 162 -6.75 -15.15 2.16
CA ALA A 162 -7.16 -15.15 3.55
C ALA A 162 -8.68 -15.13 3.71
N LEU A 163 -9.40 -14.34 2.90
CA LEU A 163 -10.86 -14.28 2.93
C LEU A 163 -11.49 -15.58 2.44
N LEU A 164 -10.96 -16.19 1.37
CA LEU A 164 -11.45 -17.48 0.88
C LEU A 164 -11.29 -18.58 1.93
N ARG A 165 -10.20 -18.59 2.69
CA ARG A 165 -9.94 -19.54 3.77
C ARG A 165 -10.70 -19.24 5.07
N SER A 166 -11.15 -18.00 5.25
CA SER A 166 -11.93 -17.57 6.42
C SER A 166 -13.41 -17.89 6.29
N ARG A 167 -13.87 -18.51 5.19
CA ARG A 167 -15.27 -18.93 5.05
C ARG A 167 -15.56 -19.94 6.15
N PRO A 168 -16.65 -19.77 6.93
CA PRO A 168 -17.09 -20.83 7.83
C PRO A 168 -17.33 -22.04 6.96
N GLY A 169 -16.62 -23.14 7.22
CA GLY A 169 -16.92 -24.40 6.59
C GLY A 169 -18.41 -24.63 6.75
N THR A 170 -19.14 -24.86 5.68
CA THR A 170 -20.42 -25.51 5.69
C THR A 170 -20.17 -26.91 6.25
N GLY A 171 -19.91 -26.94 7.56
CA GLY A 171 -19.74 -28.17 8.31
C GLY A 171 -21.07 -28.91 8.23
N ALA A 172 -21.02 -30.03 7.58
CA ALA A 172 -22.02 -31.07 7.60
C ALA A 172 -22.78 -31.08 8.94
N ARG A 173 -24.08 -30.89 8.84
CA ARG A 173 -25.02 -31.40 9.86
C ARG A 173 -25.10 -32.90 9.70
#